data_9a8fdfa7d43fc970b57ca46fce4a9dbd
#
_entry.id   9a8fdfa7d43fc970b57ca46fce4a9dbd
#
_cell.length_a   1.000
_cell.length_b   1.000
_cell.length_c   1.000
_cell.angle_alpha   90.00
_cell.angle_beta   90.00
_cell.angle_gamma   90.00
#
_symmetry.space_group_name_H-M   'P 1'
#
loop_
_entity.id
_entity.type
_entity.pdbx_description
1 polymer ?
#
loop_
_entity_poly.entity_id
_entity_poly.type
_entity_poly.pdbx_seq_one_letter_code
_entity_poly.pdbx_strand_id
1 'polypeptide(L)'
;MAMTPRPVTGEGKLWRAMSHPLRREMLRQLSEHGPANSTTLAQALGESTGTTSYHLRVLAEAGIIEEVPGGSNGRERWWRTFPVDLSEPDYESLSPADRAALDEWRAQQIPGELALVNRFIRDVRKHGRWAKSSRGRGYYTADDLEALFGEYQALLGKYGHTKEEAPPGARPVQLRMFYIPDEDAPDGAC
;
A
#
# COMPACT_ATOMS: atom_id res chain seq x y z
N MET A 1 2.96 12.63 12.91
CA MET A 1 4.19 11.84 12.68
C MET A 1 4.29 11.54 11.19
N ALA A 2 5.40 11.81 10.52
CA ALA A 2 5.52 11.69 9.07
C ALA A 2 5.14 10.27 8.60
N MET A 3 4.31 10.17 7.58
CA MET A 3 3.91 8.90 6.93
C MET A 3 5.04 8.35 6.03
N THR A 4 6.26 8.24 6.56
CA THR A 4 7.36 7.66 5.79
C THR A 4 7.16 6.15 5.69
N PRO A 5 7.10 5.56 4.48
CA PRO A 5 7.01 4.12 4.31
C PRO A 5 8.19 3.41 4.98
N ARG A 6 7.89 2.30 5.63
CA ARG A 6 8.93 1.47 6.26
C ARG A 6 9.34 0.38 5.28
N PRO A 7 10.66 0.15 5.10
CA PRO A 7 11.13 -1.00 4.34
C PRO A 7 10.69 -2.29 5.06
N VAL A 8 10.22 -3.26 4.29
CA VAL A 8 9.84 -4.57 4.81
C VAL A 8 11.03 -5.50 4.69
N THR A 9 11.47 -6.04 5.82
CA THR A 9 12.52 -7.06 5.84
C THR A 9 11.93 -8.41 5.45
N GLY A 10 12.44 -9.02 4.38
CA GLY A 10 11.99 -10.33 3.91
C GLY A 10 10.93 -10.26 2.81
N GLU A 11 11.35 -9.74 1.67
CA GLU A 11 10.53 -9.49 0.48
C GLU A 11 9.59 -10.64 0.10
N GLY A 12 10.04 -11.90 0.15
CA GLY A 12 9.20 -13.04 -0.15
C GLY A 12 8.04 -13.25 0.84
N LYS A 13 8.22 -12.90 2.13
CA LYS A 13 7.13 -12.98 3.13
C LYS A 13 6.07 -11.94 2.88
N LEU A 14 6.48 -10.74 2.45
CA LEU A 14 5.57 -9.65 2.09
C LEU A 14 4.58 -10.10 1.01
N TRP A 15 5.07 -10.55 -0.12
CA TRP A 15 4.24 -10.90 -1.27
C TRP A 15 3.31 -12.08 -0.95
N ARG A 16 3.81 -13.12 -0.27
CA ARG A 16 2.99 -14.23 0.21
C ARG A 16 1.91 -13.78 1.22
N ALA A 17 2.20 -12.78 2.05
CA ALA A 17 1.19 -12.22 2.95
C ALA A 17 0.15 -11.41 2.18
N MET A 18 0.56 -10.66 1.16
CA MET A 18 -0.32 -9.79 0.38
C MET A 18 -1.17 -10.52 -0.67
N SER A 19 -0.75 -11.71 -1.17
CA SER A 19 -1.51 -12.46 -2.18
C SER A 19 -2.84 -13.02 -1.67
N HIS A 20 -3.00 -13.25 -0.36
CA HIS A 20 -4.23 -13.86 0.19
C HIS A 20 -5.41 -12.86 0.27
N PRO A 21 -6.60 -13.17 -0.32
CA PRO A 21 -7.73 -12.25 -0.38
C PRO A 21 -8.20 -11.71 0.97
N LEU A 22 -8.38 -12.58 1.97
CA LEU A 22 -8.84 -12.18 3.29
C LEU A 22 -7.84 -11.24 4.00
N ARG A 23 -6.53 -11.47 3.86
CA ARG A 23 -5.52 -10.59 4.45
C ARG A 23 -5.57 -9.18 3.86
N ARG A 24 -5.77 -9.05 2.54
CA ARG A 24 -5.95 -7.74 1.91
C ARG A 24 -7.20 -7.04 2.41
N GLU A 25 -8.30 -7.77 2.57
CA GLU A 25 -9.52 -7.20 3.10
C GLU A 25 -9.36 -6.74 4.56
N MET A 26 -8.62 -7.51 5.38
CA MET A 26 -8.25 -7.08 6.74
C MET A 26 -7.40 -5.82 6.74
N LEU A 27 -6.40 -5.72 5.83
CA LEU A 27 -5.58 -4.51 5.67
C LEU A 27 -6.42 -3.31 5.25
N ARG A 28 -7.38 -3.51 4.33
CA ARG A 28 -8.34 -2.47 3.94
C ARG A 28 -9.17 -1.99 5.14
N GLN A 29 -9.72 -2.92 5.94
CA GLN A 29 -10.46 -2.58 7.15
C GLN A 29 -9.62 -1.77 8.14
N LEU A 30 -8.39 -2.21 8.41
CA LEU A 30 -7.46 -1.49 9.28
C LEU A 30 -7.11 -0.09 8.76
N SER A 31 -6.95 0.06 7.44
CA SER A 31 -6.64 1.35 6.81
C SER A 31 -7.82 2.32 6.82
N GLU A 32 -9.03 1.83 6.55
CA GLU A 32 -10.22 2.68 6.44
C GLU A 32 -10.86 3.02 7.79
N HIS A 33 -10.82 2.08 8.74
CA HIS A 33 -11.52 2.19 10.01
C HIS A 33 -10.60 2.41 11.22
N GLY A 34 -9.28 2.29 11.02
CA GLY A 34 -8.28 2.43 12.09
C GLY A 34 -7.98 1.11 12.81
N PRO A 35 -7.31 1.18 13.97
CA PRO A 35 -6.88 0.00 14.70
C PRO A 35 -8.04 -0.93 15.06
N ALA A 36 -7.82 -2.24 14.95
CA ALA A 36 -8.80 -3.27 15.29
C ALA A 36 -8.15 -4.51 15.90
N ASN A 37 -8.91 -5.29 16.64
CA ASN A 37 -8.54 -6.61 17.15
C ASN A 37 -9.14 -7.73 16.29
N SER A 38 -8.81 -8.99 16.61
CA SER A 38 -9.32 -10.15 15.87
C SER A 38 -10.84 -10.29 15.92
N THR A 39 -11.46 -9.93 17.04
CA THR A 39 -12.92 -10.01 17.23
C THR A 39 -13.65 -8.98 16.34
N THR A 40 -13.15 -7.74 16.33
CA THR A 40 -13.72 -6.66 15.50
C THR A 40 -13.62 -7.02 14.01
N LEU A 41 -12.46 -7.52 13.56
CA LEU A 41 -12.26 -7.93 12.17
C LEU A 41 -13.10 -9.13 11.79
N ALA A 42 -13.26 -10.11 12.71
CA ALA A 42 -14.11 -11.27 12.48
C ALA A 42 -15.56 -10.86 12.23
N GLN A 43 -16.10 -9.97 13.07
CA GLN A 43 -17.45 -9.42 12.90
C GLN A 43 -17.61 -8.64 11.58
N ALA A 44 -16.64 -7.79 11.24
CA ALA A 44 -16.71 -6.98 10.03
C ALA A 44 -16.63 -7.81 8.73
N LEU A 45 -15.95 -8.96 8.77
CA LEU A 45 -15.66 -9.79 7.59
C LEU A 45 -16.49 -11.07 7.52
N GLY A 46 -17.34 -11.34 8.52
CA GLY A 46 -18.13 -12.58 8.58
C GLY A 46 -17.27 -13.83 8.82
N GLU A 47 -16.14 -13.68 9.50
CA GLU A 47 -15.15 -14.73 9.74
C GLU A 47 -15.11 -15.18 11.21
N SER A 48 -14.41 -16.28 11.50
CA SER A 48 -14.13 -16.68 12.87
C SER A 48 -12.99 -15.86 13.49
N THR A 49 -13.00 -15.65 14.81
CA THR A 49 -11.89 -15.02 15.53
C THR A 49 -10.58 -15.80 15.42
N GLY A 50 -10.65 -17.14 15.29
CA GLY A 50 -9.51 -17.99 15.05
C GLY A 50 -8.86 -17.72 13.70
N THR A 51 -9.66 -17.61 12.63
CA THR A 51 -9.24 -17.26 11.28
C THR A 51 -8.55 -15.89 11.26
N THR A 52 -9.21 -14.87 11.80
CA THR A 52 -8.64 -13.51 11.81
C THR A 52 -7.39 -13.40 12.67
N SER A 53 -7.33 -14.07 13.82
CA SER A 53 -6.11 -14.13 14.65
C SER A 53 -4.93 -14.77 13.92
N TYR A 54 -5.16 -15.84 13.17
CA TYR A 54 -4.13 -16.46 12.34
C TYR A 54 -3.60 -15.51 11.29
N HIS A 55 -4.50 -14.87 10.53
CA HIS A 55 -4.11 -13.94 9.47
C HIS A 55 -3.43 -12.66 10.00
N LEU A 56 -3.86 -12.13 11.15
CA LEU A 56 -3.17 -11.01 11.81
C LEU A 56 -1.74 -11.38 12.19
N ARG A 57 -1.51 -12.61 12.68
CA ARG A 57 -0.14 -13.07 12.98
C ARG A 57 0.72 -13.11 11.73
N VAL A 58 0.21 -13.66 10.62
CA VAL A 58 0.94 -13.71 9.34
C VAL A 58 1.28 -12.30 8.84
N LEU A 59 0.34 -11.36 8.92
CA LEU A 59 0.56 -9.95 8.53
C LEU A 59 1.61 -9.27 9.43
N ALA A 60 1.60 -9.55 10.74
CA ALA A 60 2.57 -9.01 11.68
C ALA A 60 3.98 -9.60 11.46
N GLU A 61 4.07 -10.91 11.21
CA GLU A 61 5.33 -11.60 10.87
C GLU A 61 5.93 -11.12 9.53
N ALA A 62 5.07 -10.67 8.62
CA ALA A 62 5.49 -10.03 7.37
C ALA A 62 5.81 -8.54 7.54
N GLY A 63 5.65 -7.96 8.74
CA GLY A 63 5.96 -6.56 9.01
C GLY A 63 5.02 -5.56 8.34
N ILE A 64 3.76 -5.95 8.06
CA ILE A 64 2.77 -5.09 7.36
C ILE A 64 1.86 -4.39 8.34
N ILE A 65 1.69 -4.95 9.53
CA ILE A 65 0.93 -4.37 10.62
C ILE A 65 1.77 -4.38 11.90
N GLU A 66 1.42 -3.51 12.83
CA GLU A 66 2.05 -3.47 14.16
C GLU A 66 0.99 -3.46 15.27
N GLU A 67 1.40 -3.95 16.43
CA GLU A 67 0.55 -3.92 17.61
C GLU A 67 0.47 -2.49 18.17
N VAL A 68 -0.73 -2.09 18.55
CA VAL A 68 -0.96 -0.79 19.20
C VAL A 68 -0.74 -0.94 20.69
N PRO A 69 0.26 -0.28 21.30
CA PRO A 69 0.48 -0.32 22.74
C PRO A 69 -0.73 0.22 23.49
N GLY A 70 -1.18 -0.47 24.55
CA GLY A 70 -2.25 0.01 25.43
C GLY A 70 -3.68 -0.17 24.92
N GLY A 71 -3.90 -0.97 23.88
CA GLY A 71 -5.23 -1.38 23.45
C GLY A 71 -6.02 -1.99 24.61
N SER A 72 -7.28 -1.59 24.78
CA SER A 72 -8.14 -1.78 25.94
C SER A 72 -7.99 -3.12 26.67
N ASN A 73 -7.78 -3.07 27.98
CA ASN A 73 -7.92 -4.15 28.96
C ASN A 73 -6.94 -5.34 28.96
N GLY A 74 -5.75 -5.23 28.36
CA GLY A 74 -4.63 -6.16 28.62
C GLY A 74 -4.77 -7.61 28.11
N ARG A 75 -5.93 -8.00 27.57
CA ARG A 75 -6.22 -9.36 27.07
C ARG A 75 -6.31 -9.48 25.56
N GLU A 76 -6.57 -8.38 24.85
CA GLU A 76 -6.76 -8.38 23.41
C GLU A 76 -5.69 -7.53 22.74
N ARG A 77 -5.03 -8.11 21.73
CA ARG A 77 -4.04 -7.40 20.91
C ARG A 77 -4.77 -6.58 19.84
N TRP A 78 -4.42 -5.30 19.76
CA TRP A 78 -4.93 -4.38 18.75
C TRP A 78 -3.85 -4.14 17.69
N TRP A 79 -4.27 -4.05 16.46
CA TRP A 79 -3.40 -3.96 15.30
C TRP A 79 -3.73 -2.73 14.47
N ARG A 80 -2.71 -2.11 13.90
CA ARG A 80 -2.86 -1.04 12.92
C ARG A 80 -1.95 -1.28 11.73
N THR A 81 -2.35 -0.72 10.56
CA THR A 81 -1.46 -0.59 9.40
C THR A 81 -0.57 0.64 9.56
N PHE A 82 0.51 0.64 8.84
CA PHE A 82 1.36 1.80 8.57
C PHE A 82 1.76 1.78 7.11
N PRO A 83 2.26 2.91 6.53
CA PRO A 83 2.77 2.92 5.17
C PRO A 83 3.92 1.93 5.02
N VAL A 84 3.79 1.02 4.07
CA VAL A 84 4.78 0.00 3.70
C VAL A 84 5.37 0.40 2.37
N ASP A 85 6.68 0.27 2.24
CA ASP A 85 7.35 0.38 0.95
C ASP A 85 7.03 -0.87 0.13
N LEU A 86 6.32 -0.68 -0.97
CA LEU A 86 5.96 -1.71 -1.95
C LEU A 86 6.77 -1.56 -3.24
N SER A 87 7.96 -0.96 -3.16
CA SER A 87 8.87 -0.90 -4.28
C SER A 87 9.13 -2.30 -4.85
N GLU A 88 9.24 -2.36 -6.16
CA GLU A 88 9.48 -3.61 -6.86
C GLU A 88 10.81 -4.21 -6.42
N PRO A 89 10.82 -5.47 -5.96
CA PRO A 89 12.06 -6.17 -5.67
C PRO A 89 12.78 -6.53 -6.97
N ASP A 90 14.06 -6.84 -6.87
CA ASP A 90 14.75 -7.52 -7.96
C ASP A 90 14.10 -8.89 -8.19
N TYR A 91 13.24 -8.96 -9.21
CA TYR A 91 12.43 -10.12 -9.54
C TYR A 91 13.28 -11.38 -9.74
N GLU A 92 14.48 -11.23 -10.33
CA GLU A 92 15.37 -12.36 -10.61
C GLU A 92 16.01 -12.93 -9.34
N SER A 93 16.13 -12.13 -8.29
CA SER A 93 16.65 -12.56 -6.99
C SER A 93 15.64 -13.36 -6.16
N LEU A 94 14.35 -13.28 -6.50
CA LEU A 94 13.28 -13.95 -5.76
C LEU A 94 13.27 -15.46 -6.00
N SER A 95 12.86 -16.23 -4.97
CA SER A 95 12.57 -17.66 -5.15
C SER A 95 11.37 -17.86 -6.08
N PRO A 96 11.25 -19.03 -6.76
CA PRO A 96 10.09 -19.32 -7.60
C PRO A 96 8.73 -19.16 -6.89
N ALA A 97 8.66 -19.51 -5.60
CA ALA A 97 7.45 -19.35 -4.80
C ALA A 97 7.13 -17.86 -4.52
N ASP A 98 8.15 -17.03 -4.33
CA ASP A 98 7.97 -15.60 -4.08
C ASP A 98 7.62 -14.84 -5.36
N ARG A 99 8.21 -15.21 -6.51
CA ARG A 99 7.79 -14.71 -7.84
C ARG A 99 6.31 -15.00 -8.08
N ALA A 100 5.89 -16.25 -7.90
CA ALA A 100 4.48 -16.63 -8.09
C ALA A 100 3.54 -15.82 -7.16
N ALA A 101 3.92 -15.59 -5.90
CA ALA A 101 3.13 -14.79 -4.97
C ALA A 101 3.08 -13.31 -5.37
N LEU A 102 4.17 -12.74 -5.87
CA LEU A 102 4.22 -11.37 -6.39
C LEU A 102 3.35 -11.23 -7.63
N ASP A 103 3.45 -12.17 -8.58
CA ASP A 103 2.65 -12.16 -9.81
C ASP A 103 1.16 -12.30 -9.51
N GLU A 104 0.79 -13.18 -8.59
CA GLU A 104 -0.60 -13.30 -8.12
C GLU A 104 -1.09 -12.00 -7.48
N TRP A 105 -0.29 -11.39 -6.60
CA TRP A 105 -0.62 -10.11 -5.99
C TRP A 105 -0.80 -9.01 -7.05
N ARG A 106 0.12 -8.87 -8.00
CA ARG A 106 0.02 -7.91 -9.13
C ARG A 106 -1.26 -8.10 -9.93
N ALA A 107 -1.54 -9.33 -10.36
CA ALA A 107 -2.74 -9.64 -11.12
C ALA A 107 -4.03 -9.23 -10.40
N GLN A 108 -4.04 -9.36 -9.07
CA GLN A 108 -5.18 -8.97 -8.25
C GLN A 108 -5.31 -7.45 -8.04
N GLN A 109 -4.21 -6.66 -8.21
CA GLN A 109 -4.25 -5.19 -8.12
C GLN A 109 -4.77 -4.54 -9.40
N ILE A 110 -4.51 -5.13 -10.58
CA ILE A 110 -4.83 -4.55 -11.89
C ILE A 110 -6.28 -4.04 -11.99
N PRO A 111 -7.32 -4.80 -11.62
CA PRO A 111 -8.70 -4.31 -11.73
C PRO A 111 -8.95 -3.05 -10.90
N GLY A 112 -8.37 -2.96 -9.70
CA GLY A 112 -8.50 -1.80 -8.81
C GLY A 112 -7.78 -0.56 -9.37
N GLU A 113 -6.57 -0.74 -9.89
CA GLU A 113 -5.80 0.35 -10.50
C GLU A 113 -6.49 0.88 -11.76
N LEU A 114 -6.97 0.00 -12.64
CA LEU A 114 -7.73 0.41 -13.82
C LEU A 114 -9.04 1.12 -13.45
N ALA A 115 -9.74 0.64 -12.41
CA ALA A 115 -10.95 1.30 -11.93
C ALA A 115 -10.65 2.70 -11.38
N LEU A 116 -9.52 2.89 -10.68
CA LEU A 116 -9.10 4.19 -10.16
C LEU A 116 -8.81 5.17 -11.30
N VAL A 117 -8.04 4.75 -12.32
CA VAL A 117 -7.72 5.56 -13.51
C VAL A 117 -9.00 5.92 -14.26
N ASN A 118 -9.87 4.96 -14.52
CA ASN A 118 -11.15 5.20 -15.20
C ASN A 118 -12.04 6.17 -14.41
N ARG A 119 -12.10 6.04 -13.10
CA ARG A 119 -12.85 6.96 -12.22
C ARG A 119 -12.26 8.36 -12.30
N PHE A 120 -10.92 8.50 -12.26
CA PHE A 120 -10.27 9.80 -12.42
C PHE A 120 -10.64 10.46 -13.73
N ILE A 121 -10.48 9.76 -14.86
CA ILE A 121 -10.78 10.30 -16.21
C ILE A 121 -12.24 10.75 -16.31
N ARG A 122 -13.17 9.94 -15.82
CA ARG A 122 -14.61 10.22 -15.88
C ARG A 122 -15.05 11.37 -14.97
N ASP A 123 -14.52 11.39 -13.75
CA ASP A 123 -15.06 12.19 -12.66
C ASP A 123 -14.17 13.36 -12.22
N VAL A 124 -12.99 13.58 -12.85
CA VAL A 124 -12.02 14.61 -12.45
C VAL A 124 -12.66 15.99 -12.29
N ARG A 125 -13.61 16.36 -13.17
CA ARG A 125 -14.31 17.66 -13.10
C ARG A 125 -15.21 17.80 -11.87
N LYS A 126 -15.79 16.70 -11.39
CA LYS A 126 -16.64 16.68 -10.18
C LYS A 126 -15.84 16.92 -8.91
N HIS A 127 -14.56 16.54 -8.92
CA HIS A 127 -13.70 16.65 -7.75
C HIS A 127 -12.99 18.00 -7.63
N GLY A 128 -12.97 18.82 -8.72
CA GLY A 128 -12.40 20.17 -8.71
C GLY A 128 -10.97 20.19 -8.18
N ARG A 129 -10.68 21.00 -7.16
CA ARG A 129 -9.34 21.13 -6.58
C ARG A 129 -8.80 19.87 -5.90
N TRP A 130 -9.66 18.87 -5.67
CA TRP A 130 -9.28 17.61 -5.01
C TRP A 130 -8.69 16.59 -5.98
N ALA A 131 -8.84 16.79 -7.29
CA ALA A 131 -8.27 15.93 -8.30
C ALA A 131 -7.19 16.67 -9.09
N LYS A 132 -6.02 16.08 -9.18
CA LYS A 132 -4.86 16.60 -9.92
C LYS A 132 -4.22 15.47 -10.70
N SER A 133 -3.65 15.79 -11.84
CA SER A 133 -2.77 14.90 -12.58
C SER A 133 -1.59 15.70 -13.14
N SER A 134 -0.50 15.02 -13.36
CA SER A 134 0.65 15.52 -14.08
C SER A 134 0.98 14.57 -15.23
N ARG A 135 1.49 15.10 -16.32
CA ARG A 135 2.04 14.36 -17.45
C ARG A 135 3.36 15.01 -17.83
N GLY A 136 4.36 14.21 -18.02
CA GLY A 136 5.68 14.65 -18.46
C GLY A 136 6.30 13.58 -19.35
N ARG A 137 7.28 13.97 -20.14
CA ARG A 137 8.20 13.10 -20.88
C ARG A 137 9.58 13.72 -20.75
N GLY A 138 10.58 12.91 -20.43
CA GLY A 138 11.95 13.35 -20.25
C GLY A 138 12.89 12.15 -20.36
N TYR A 139 14.19 12.43 -20.28
CA TYR A 139 15.22 11.41 -20.20
C TYR A 139 15.72 11.36 -18.77
N TYR A 140 15.76 10.17 -18.19
CA TYR A 140 16.14 9.92 -16.81
C TYR A 140 17.06 8.70 -16.75
N THR A 141 18.02 8.74 -15.88
CA THR A 141 18.75 7.53 -15.47
C THR A 141 17.91 6.76 -14.42
N ALA A 142 18.27 5.50 -14.18
CA ALA A 142 17.64 4.74 -13.08
C ALA A 142 17.84 5.44 -11.73
N ASP A 143 19.04 6.00 -11.48
CA ASP A 143 19.37 6.73 -10.25
C ASP A 143 18.50 8.01 -10.10
N ASP A 144 18.24 8.74 -11.21
CA ASP A 144 17.35 9.89 -11.19
C ASP A 144 15.91 9.49 -10.80
N LEU A 145 15.43 8.37 -11.31
CA LEU A 145 14.08 7.87 -10.98
C LEU A 145 13.98 7.40 -9.53
N GLU A 146 15.03 6.77 -9.00
CA GLU A 146 15.09 6.38 -7.59
C GLU A 146 15.10 7.62 -6.68
N ALA A 147 15.93 8.61 -7.00
CA ALA A 147 15.97 9.88 -6.27
C ALA A 147 14.62 10.60 -6.31
N LEU A 148 13.99 10.70 -7.49
CA LEU A 148 12.65 11.27 -7.66
C LEU A 148 11.60 10.55 -6.82
N PHE A 149 11.65 9.23 -6.78
CA PHE A 149 10.72 8.44 -5.96
C PHE A 149 10.94 8.69 -4.47
N GLY A 150 12.18 8.77 -4.01
CA GLY A 150 12.52 9.11 -2.62
C GLY A 150 12.00 10.49 -2.21
N GLU A 151 12.17 11.51 -3.07
CA GLU A 151 11.60 12.85 -2.83
C GLU A 151 10.08 12.83 -2.79
N TYR A 152 9.44 12.09 -3.70
CA TYR A 152 7.99 11.90 -3.70
C TYR A 152 7.49 11.28 -2.38
N GLN A 153 8.15 10.23 -1.89
CA GLN A 153 7.81 9.61 -0.60
C GLN A 153 7.96 10.61 0.57
N ALA A 154 9.02 11.43 0.55
CA ALA A 154 9.20 12.48 1.55
C ALA A 154 8.07 13.52 1.51
N LEU A 155 7.60 13.89 0.30
CA LEU A 155 6.45 14.79 0.14
C LEU A 155 5.15 14.17 0.66
N LEU A 156 4.92 12.88 0.43
CA LEU A 156 3.78 12.18 1.04
C LEU A 156 3.82 12.23 2.56
N GLY A 157 5.00 12.02 3.15
CA GLY A 157 5.20 12.15 4.60
C GLY A 157 4.97 13.57 5.13
N LYS A 158 5.32 14.60 4.34
CA LYS A 158 5.19 16.01 4.71
C LYS A 158 3.73 16.51 4.66
N TYR A 159 2.96 16.10 3.67
CA TYR A 159 1.61 16.63 3.41
C TYR A 159 0.48 15.66 3.77
N GLY A 160 0.79 14.37 3.94
CA GLY A 160 -0.17 13.37 4.36
C GLY A 160 -0.39 13.38 5.88
N HIS A 161 -1.62 13.13 6.29
CA HIS A 161 -2.00 13.01 7.68
C HIS A 161 -2.62 11.64 7.93
N THR A 162 -2.44 11.09 9.10
CA THR A 162 -3.26 9.96 9.57
C THR A 162 -4.71 10.42 9.77
N LYS A 163 -5.64 9.49 9.88
CA LYS A 163 -7.05 9.82 10.11
C LYS A 163 -7.24 10.61 11.41
N GLU A 164 -6.45 10.28 12.43
CA GLU A 164 -6.50 10.88 13.77
C GLU A 164 -5.91 12.30 13.79
N GLU A 165 -4.90 12.57 12.95
CA GLU A 165 -4.19 13.85 12.87
C GLU A 165 -4.72 14.75 11.75
N ALA A 166 -5.72 14.28 11.00
CA ALA A 166 -6.24 15.00 9.84
C ALA A 166 -6.91 16.32 10.23
N PRO A 167 -6.50 17.45 9.65
CA PRO A 167 -7.10 18.75 9.96
C PRO A 167 -8.55 18.83 9.47
N PRO A 168 -9.36 19.77 10.02
CA PRO A 168 -10.72 19.98 9.55
C PRO A 168 -10.80 20.19 8.04
N GLY A 169 -11.68 19.47 7.38
CA GLY A 169 -11.86 19.53 5.93
C GLY A 169 -10.93 18.63 5.12
N ALA A 170 -10.02 17.90 5.76
CA ALA A 170 -9.25 16.85 5.10
C ALA A 170 -10.16 15.72 4.59
N ARG A 171 -9.75 15.07 3.51
CA ARG A 171 -10.50 13.96 2.89
C ARG A 171 -9.53 12.82 2.55
N PRO A 172 -9.97 11.57 2.60
CA PRO A 172 -9.16 10.46 2.11
C PRO A 172 -8.94 10.63 0.60
N VAL A 173 -7.67 10.56 0.17
CA VAL A 173 -7.28 10.69 -1.23
C VAL A 173 -6.38 9.50 -1.59
N GLN A 174 -6.66 8.87 -2.71
CA GLN A 174 -5.82 7.84 -3.29
C GLN A 174 -4.82 8.49 -4.24
N LEU A 175 -3.54 8.30 -4.00
CA LEU A 175 -2.45 8.79 -4.83
C LEU A 175 -1.81 7.62 -5.56
N ARG A 176 -1.45 7.84 -6.82
CA ARG A 176 -0.67 6.92 -7.64
C ARG A 176 0.36 7.70 -8.42
N MET A 177 1.56 7.20 -8.46
CA MET A 177 2.64 7.69 -9.30
C MET A 177 3.14 6.51 -10.13
N PHE A 178 3.15 6.68 -11.43
CA PHE A 178 3.68 5.69 -12.38
C PHE A 178 4.68 6.38 -13.29
N TYR A 179 5.78 5.74 -13.51
CA TYR A 179 6.68 6.02 -14.61
C TYR A 179 7.16 4.70 -15.19
N ILE A 180 7.29 4.66 -16.48
CA ILE A 180 7.69 3.50 -17.25
C ILE A 180 8.56 3.96 -18.41
N PRO A 181 9.63 3.24 -18.76
CA PRO A 181 10.38 3.50 -19.98
C PRO A 181 9.48 3.45 -21.20
N ASP A 182 9.79 4.28 -22.20
CA ASP A 182 9.11 4.25 -23.49
C ASP A 182 9.64 3.03 -24.27
N GLU A 183 8.78 2.06 -24.56
CA GLU A 183 9.16 0.80 -25.23
C GLU A 183 9.69 1.03 -26.65
N ASP A 184 9.32 2.15 -27.30
CA ASP A 184 9.78 2.52 -28.63
C ASP A 184 11.12 3.31 -28.60
N ALA A 185 11.65 3.61 -27.42
CA ALA A 185 12.92 4.30 -27.31
C ALA A 185 14.07 3.30 -27.56
N PRO A 186 15.01 3.61 -28.49
CA PRO A 186 16.15 2.74 -28.70
C PRO A 186 17.00 2.64 -27.43
N ASP A 187 17.38 1.41 -27.06
CA ASP A 187 18.28 1.16 -25.95
C ASP A 187 19.57 1.97 -26.15
N GLY A 188 19.90 2.83 -25.19
CA GLY A 188 21.17 3.56 -25.19
C GLY A 188 21.21 4.83 -26.04
N ALA A 189 20.09 5.45 -26.35
CA ALA A 189 20.08 6.80 -26.94
C ALA A 189 20.37 7.86 -25.84
N CYS A 190 21.62 7.94 -25.41
CA CYS A 190 22.25 9.06 -24.71
C CYS A 190 23.53 9.45 -25.45
#